data_dc274136888beb2f6e376451d897f24e
#
_entry.id   dc274136888beb2f6e376451d897f24e
#
_cell.length_a   1.000
_cell.length_b   1.000
_cell.length_c   1.000
_cell.angle_alpha   90.00
_cell.angle_beta   90.00
_cell.angle_gamma   90.00
#
_symmetry.space_group_name_H-M   'P 1'
#
loop_
_entity.id
_entity.type
_entity.pdbx_description
1 polymer ?
#
loop_
_entity_poly.entity_id
_entity_poly.type
_entity_poly.pdbx_seq_one_letter_code
_entity_poly.pdbx_strand_id
1 'polypeptide(L)'
;MRALSCSLLLAATVALVGCSTPPTPSPSATGGWPTQRSAAPTLSDEQAHGIAIHALGLVGTPYRYGGNTPDSGFDCSGLIGYVYRNQVGSAPPRTVAQLSSWGQVIDRSERRTGDLVVFGRGRNPSHAGIYVGEGRFVHAPSTGGEVRMDHLESKYWAK
;
A
#
# COMPACT_ATOMS: atom_id res chain seq x y z
N MET A 1 -76.64 -12.04 -46.45
CA MET A 1 -77.48 -11.04 -45.80
C MET A 1 -76.80 -10.60 -44.50
N ARG A 2 -76.13 -9.54 -44.60
CA ARG A 2 -76.18 -8.27 -43.92
C ARG A 2 -76.56 -8.30 -42.44
N ALA A 3 -75.60 -7.93 -41.60
CA ALA A 3 -75.82 -7.06 -40.41
C ALA A 3 -74.52 -6.40 -40.02
N LEU A 4 -74.47 -5.10 -40.19
CA LEU A 4 -73.48 -4.18 -39.61
C LEU A 4 -73.75 -4.03 -38.09
N SER A 5 -72.75 -4.12 -37.23
CA SER A 5 -72.82 -3.64 -35.90
C SER A 5 -71.69 -2.65 -35.62
N CYS A 6 -72.14 -1.44 -35.43
CA CYS A 6 -71.38 -0.22 -35.09
C CYS A 6 -71.00 -0.30 -33.63
N SER A 7 -69.67 -0.39 -33.29
CA SER A 7 -69.22 -0.32 -31.93
C SER A 7 -68.50 1.02 -31.67
N LEU A 8 -69.16 1.79 -30.85
CA LEU A 8 -68.65 3.07 -30.31
C LEU A 8 -67.28 2.87 -29.56
N LEU A 9 -66.33 3.59 -30.07
CA LEU A 9 -65.06 3.76 -29.34
C LEU A 9 -65.16 4.92 -28.33
N LEU A 10 -65.14 4.59 -27.05
CA LEU A 10 -65.08 5.53 -25.96
C LEU A 10 -63.63 5.86 -25.68
N ALA A 11 -63.15 7.03 -26.09
CA ALA A 11 -61.82 7.52 -25.80
C ALA A 11 -61.76 8.06 -24.38
N ALA A 12 -61.13 7.35 -23.49
CA ALA A 12 -60.80 7.83 -22.14
C ALA A 12 -59.49 8.62 -22.18
N THR A 13 -59.54 9.91 -22.09
CA THR A 13 -58.40 10.81 -21.89
C THR A 13 -57.95 10.76 -20.47
N VAL A 14 -56.80 10.10 -20.19
CA VAL A 14 -56.13 10.14 -18.92
C VAL A 14 -55.25 11.39 -18.90
N ALA A 15 -55.63 12.37 -18.06
CA ALA A 15 -54.81 13.55 -17.76
C ALA A 15 -53.70 13.17 -16.79
N LEU A 16 -52.43 13.09 -17.24
CA LEU A 16 -51.27 12.98 -16.39
C LEU A 16 -50.97 14.33 -15.78
N VAL A 17 -51.29 14.48 -14.51
CA VAL A 17 -50.82 15.59 -13.68
C VAL A 17 -49.36 15.31 -13.32
N GLY A 18 -48.42 15.89 -14.06
CA GLY A 18 -47.01 15.86 -13.74
C GLY A 18 -46.75 16.80 -12.56
N CYS A 19 -46.42 16.24 -11.38
CA CYS A 19 -45.82 16.97 -10.30
C CYS A 19 -44.37 17.32 -10.66
N SER A 20 -44.15 18.56 -11.11
CA SER A 20 -42.81 19.12 -11.28
C SER A 20 -42.22 19.42 -9.89
N THR A 21 -41.42 18.52 -9.38
CA THR A 21 -40.53 18.83 -8.23
C THR A 21 -39.42 19.75 -8.73
N PRO A 22 -39.18 20.92 -8.09
CA PRO A 22 -38.04 21.75 -8.44
C PRO A 22 -36.73 20.99 -8.19
N PRO A 23 -35.69 21.16 -9.03
CA PRO A 23 -34.41 20.53 -8.78
C PRO A 23 -33.80 21.07 -7.49
N THR A 24 -33.61 20.21 -6.53
CA THR A 24 -32.83 20.52 -5.32
C THR A 24 -31.41 20.87 -5.78
N PRO A 25 -30.84 22.01 -5.37
CA PRO A 25 -29.44 22.30 -5.68
C PRO A 25 -28.58 21.20 -5.07
N SER A 26 -27.90 20.41 -5.92
CA SER A 26 -26.85 19.50 -5.50
C SER A 26 -25.80 20.32 -4.73
N PRO A 27 -25.43 19.93 -3.51
CA PRO A 27 -24.29 20.53 -2.86
C PRO A 27 -23.08 20.30 -3.77
N SER A 28 -22.48 21.39 -4.24
CA SER A 28 -21.21 21.35 -4.95
C SER A 28 -20.22 20.61 -4.05
N ALA A 29 -19.94 19.36 -4.39
CA ALA A 29 -18.91 18.58 -3.76
C ALA A 29 -17.55 19.18 -4.14
N THR A 30 -17.18 20.27 -3.46
CA THR A 30 -15.79 20.66 -3.28
C THR A 30 -15.20 19.66 -2.27
N GLY A 31 -15.37 18.38 -2.58
CA GLY A 31 -14.76 17.28 -1.88
C GLY A 31 -13.38 17.07 -2.47
N GLY A 32 -12.41 17.85 -2.01
CA GLY A 32 -11.04 17.39 -2.02
C GLY A 32 -11.06 16.01 -1.33
N TRP A 33 -10.71 14.97 -2.06
CA TRP A 33 -10.50 13.65 -1.48
C TRP A 33 -9.52 13.85 -0.33
N PRO A 34 -9.87 13.51 0.92
CA PRO A 34 -8.88 13.50 1.97
C PRO A 34 -7.81 12.51 1.50
N THR A 35 -6.64 13.01 1.16
CA THR A 35 -5.43 12.21 1.06
C THR A 35 -5.21 11.67 2.48
N GLN A 36 -5.86 10.56 2.80
CA GLN A 36 -5.51 9.78 3.98
C GLN A 36 -4.07 9.33 3.73
N ARG A 37 -3.15 10.09 4.30
CA ARG A 37 -1.82 9.60 4.57
C ARG A 37 -2.05 8.39 5.47
N SER A 38 -1.94 7.18 4.94
CA SER A 38 -1.92 5.97 5.75
C SER A 38 -0.70 6.12 6.65
N ALA A 39 -0.94 6.52 7.88
CA ALA A 39 0.10 6.45 8.90
C ALA A 39 0.51 4.98 9.03
N ALA A 40 1.81 4.72 9.15
CA ALA A 40 2.28 3.38 9.46
C ALA A 40 1.61 2.90 10.76
N PRO A 41 1.19 1.64 10.83
CA PRO A 41 0.61 1.10 12.05
C PRO A 41 1.65 1.17 13.18
N THR A 42 1.20 1.50 14.39
CA THR A 42 2.04 1.34 15.57
C THR A 42 2.21 -0.16 15.81
N LEU A 43 3.44 -0.65 15.67
CA LEU A 43 3.75 -2.07 15.85
C LEU A 43 3.77 -2.45 17.34
N SER A 44 3.13 -3.56 17.69
CA SER A 44 3.40 -4.21 18.97
C SER A 44 4.80 -4.84 18.96
N ASP A 45 5.36 -5.13 20.13
CA ASP A 45 6.67 -5.79 20.22
C ASP A 45 6.65 -7.17 19.56
N GLU A 46 5.54 -7.91 19.66
CA GLU A 46 5.35 -9.19 19.00
C GLU A 46 5.39 -9.05 17.47
N GLN A 47 4.67 -8.06 16.93
CA GLN A 47 4.69 -7.77 15.49
C GLN A 47 6.07 -7.34 15.01
N ALA A 48 6.76 -6.50 15.78
CA ALA A 48 8.11 -6.04 15.47
C ALA A 48 9.11 -7.21 15.40
N HIS A 49 9.06 -8.11 16.37
CA HIS A 49 9.88 -9.33 16.37
C HIS A 49 9.48 -10.28 15.22
N GLY A 50 8.17 -10.46 15.00
CA GLY A 50 7.65 -11.28 13.90
C GLY A 50 8.13 -10.79 12.53
N ILE A 51 8.13 -9.47 12.31
CA ILE A 51 8.67 -8.84 11.10
C ILE A 51 10.15 -9.21 10.90
N ALA A 52 10.97 -9.06 11.93
CA ALA A 52 12.40 -9.36 11.82
C ALA A 52 12.67 -10.85 11.58
N ILE A 53 12.02 -11.74 12.32
CA ILE A 53 12.17 -13.18 12.17
C ILE A 53 11.74 -13.62 10.76
N HIS A 54 10.61 -13.08 10.28
CA HIS A 54 10.13 -13.39 8.93
C HIS A 54 11.11 -12.89 7.87
N ALA A 55 11.62 -11.66 7.99
CA ALA A 55 12.62 -11.12 7.08
C ALA A 55 13.90 -11.97 7.04
N LEU A 56 14.39 -12.41 8.20
CA LEU A 56 15.54 -13.30 8.32
C LEU A 56 15.30 -14.66 7.65
N GLY A 57 14.09 -15.20 7.74
CA GLY A 57 13.69 -16.44 7.09
C GLY A 57 13.66 -16.37 5.56
N LEU A 58 13.70 -15.18 4.97
CA LEU A 58 13.71 -14.95 3.53
C LEU A 58 15.13 -14.72 2.96
N VAL A 59 16.15 -14.71 3.80
CA VAL A 59 17.56 -14.59 3.37
C VAL A 59 17.89 -15.74 2.42
N GLY A 60 18.57 -15.43 1.31
CA GLY A 60 18.85 -16.35 0.22
C GLY A 60 17.82 -16.35 -0.90
N THR A 61 16.66 -15.69 -0.74
CA THR A 61 15.70 -15.54 -1.83
C THR A 61 16.26 -14.64 -2.93
N PRO A 62 16.21 -15.05 -4.22
CA PRO A 62 16.78 -14.27 -5.31
C PRO A 62 16.20 -12.86 -5.41
N TYR A 63 17.03 -11.89 -5.75
CA TYR A 63 16.55 -10.57 -6.15
C TYR A 63 15.82 -10.62 -7.49
N ARG A 64 14.68 -10.00 -7.57
CA ARG A 64 13.93 -9.77 -8.81
C ARG A 64 13.35 -8.37 -8.83
N TYR A 65 13.66 -7.58 -9.84
CA TYR A 65 13.03 -6.27 -10.01
C TYR A 65 11.51 -6.42 -10.15
N GLY A 66 10.75 -5.72 -9.31
CA GLY A 66 9.29 -5.86 -9.24
C GLY A 66 8.79 -7.11 -8.50
N GLY A 67 9.67 -7.99 -8.05
CA GLY A 67 9.34 -9.20 -7.30
C GLY A 67 8.80 -8.89 -5.91
N ASN A 68 7.85 -9.71 -5.43
CA ASN A 68 7.14 -9.48 -4.17
C ASN A 68 6.66 -10.77 -3.48
N THR A 69 7.16 -11.93 -3.90
CA THR A 69 6.88 -13.24 -3.30
C THR A 69 8.16 -14.08 -3.25
N PRO A 70 8.26 -15.07 -2.32
CA PRO A 70 9.42 -15.96 -2.27
C PRO A 70 9.69 -16.69 -3.60
N ASP A 71 8.66 -17.14 -4.28
CA ASP A 71 8.79 -17.90 -5.52
C ASP A 71 9.23 -17.03 -6.71
N SER A 72 8.77 -15.78 -6.76
CA SER A 72 9.13 -14.84 -7.83
C SER A 72 10.42 -14.07 -7.56
N GLY A 73 10.95 -14.13 -6.35
CA GLY A 73 12.01 -13.26 -5.86
C GLY A 73 11.49 -11.91 -5.35
N PHE A 74 12.39 -11.10 -4.81
CA PHE A 74 12.07 -9.81 -4.21
C PHE A 74 12.91 -8.66 -4.77
N ASP A 75 12.29 -7.49 -4.93
CA ASP A 75 13.03 -6.23 -4.80
C ASP A 75 12.91 -5.69 -3.36
N CYS A 76 13.59 -4.59 -3.05
CA CYS A 76 13.67 -4.05 -1.69
C CYS A 76 12.28 -3.73 -1.10
N SER A 77 11.41 -3.05 -1.83
CA SER A 77 10.07 -2.69 -1.38
C SER A 77 9.08 -3.87 -1.44
N GLY A 78 9.32 -4.84 -2.31
CA GLY A 78 8.55 -6.08 -2.38
C GLY A 78 8.76 -6.97 -1.18
N LEU A 79 10.02 -7.14 -0.75
CA LEU A 79 10.37 -7.82 0.49
C LEU A 79 9.66 -7.19 1.69
N ILE A 80 9.79 -5.87 1.84
CA ILE A 80 9.15 -5.12 2.92
C ILE A 80 7.64 -5.33 2.89
N GLY A 81 7.01 -5.13 1.72
CA GLY A 81 5.57 -5.29 1.56
C GLY A 81 5.07 -6.70 1.86
N TYR A 82 5.81 -7.72 1.48
CA TYR A 82 5.49 -9.12 1.77
C TYR A 82 5.55 -9.40 3.27
N VAL A 83 6.64 -9.05 3.93
CA VAL A 83 6.85 -9.29 5.36
C VAL A 83 5.79 -8.57 6.19
N TYR A 84 5.57 -7.29 5.97
CA TYR A 84 4.58 -6.51 6.72
C TYR A 84 3.16 -7.02 6.51
N ARG A 85 2.77 -7.35 5.29
CA ARG A 85 1.43 -7.90 5.02
C ARG A 85 1.17 -9.17 5.82
N ASN A 86 2.15 -10.05 5.92
CA ASN A 86 2.01 -11.31 6.65
C ASN A 86 2.04 -11.14 8.17
N GLN A 87 2.73 -10.11 8.71
CA GLN A 87 2.88 -9.92 10.15
C GLN A 87 1.88 -8.92 10.73
N VAL A 88 1.44 -7.94 9.94
CA VAL A 88 0.60 -6.82 10.41
C VAL A 88 -0.74 -6.77 9.69
N GLY A 89 -0.93 -7.58 8.63
CA GLY A 89 -2.15 -7.58 7.81
C GLY A 89 -2.25 -6.44 6.80
N SER A 90 -1.27 -5.52 6.77
CA SER A 90 -1.23 -4.40 5.82
C SER A 90 0.15 -4.25 5.21
N ALA A 91 0.19 -3.88 3.93
CA ALA A 91 1.45 -3.66 3.24
C ALA A 91 1.79 -2.17 3.17
N PRO A 92 3.06 -1.79 3.43
CA PRO A 92 3.57 -0.46 3.13
C PRO A 92 3.50 -0.14 1.63
N PRO A 93 3.69 1.15 1.25
CA PRO A 93 3.77 1.55 -0.15
C PRO A 93 4.83 0.79 -0.94
N ARG A 94 4.59 0.65 -2.25
CA ARG A 94 5.40 -0.21 -3.14
C ARG A 94 6.69 0.45 -3.65
N THR A 95 6.90 1.74 -3.42
CA THR A 95 8.10 2.45 -3.86
C THR A 95 8.91 2.99 -2.69
N VAL A 96 10.23 3.00 -2.81
CA VAL A 96 11.13 3.54 -1.77
C VAL A 96 10.85 5.02 -1.50
N ALA A 97 10.48 5.78 -2.52
CA ALA A 97 10.10 7.18 -2.37
C ALA A 97 8.88 7.36 -1.46
N GLN A 98 7.88 6.52 -1.61
CA GLN A 98 6.70 6.53 -0.75
C GLN A 98 7.00 5.96 0.65
N LEU A 99 7.85 4.92 0.74
CA LEU A 99 8.29 4.36 2.02
C LEU A 99 8.98 5.41 2.90
N SER A 100 9.78 6.31 2.31
CA SER A 100 10.49 7.36 3.05
C SER A 100 9.57 8.39 3.72
N SER A 101 8.32 8.46 3.31
CA SER A 101 7.28 9.33 3.89
C SER A 101 6.15 8.54 4.57
N TRP A 102 6.29 7.21 4.65
CA TRP A 102 5.33 6.33 5.29
C TRP A 102 5.76 6.05 6.72
N GLY A 103 4.95 6.42 7.66
CA GLY A 103 5.29 6.28 9.06
C GLY A 103 5.93 7.52 9.67
N GLN A 104 6.48 7.34 10.84
CA GLN A 104 7.13 8.38 11.63
C GLN A 104 8.64 8.26 11.53
N VAL A 105 9.32 9.37 11.26
CA VAL A 105 10.78 9.41 11.34
C VAL A 105 11.18 9.41 12.81
N ILE A 106 12.07 8.52 13.18
CA ILE A 106 12.62 8.36 14.52
C ILE A 106 14.13 8.57 14.53
N ASP A 107 14.69 8.88 15.70
CA ASP A 107 16.13 8.95 15.86
C ASP A 107 16.79 7.57 15.73
N ARG A 108 18.06 7.58 15.30
CA ARG A 108 18.82 6.32 15.14
C ARG A 108 18.96 5.54 16.44
N SER A 109 18.99 6.22 17.59
CA SER A 109 19.04 5.62 18.91
C SER A 109 17.74 4.97 19.36
N GLU A 110 16.62 5.38 18.77
CA GLU A 110 15.28 4.88 19.08
C GLU A 110 14.84 3.72 18.17
N ARG A 111 15.69 3.33 17.23
CA ARG A 111 15.39 2.23 16.30
C ARG A 111 15.12 0.93 17.06
N ARG A 112 14.02 0.30 16.68
CA ARG A 112 13.61 -1.00 17.18
C ARG A 112 13.62 -2.04 16.04
N THR A 113 13.83 -3.27 16.40
CA THR A 113 13.64 -4.41 15.51
C THR A 113 12.29 -4.30 14.80
N GLY A 114 12.26 -4.56 13.50
CA GLY A 114 11.07 -4.41 12.66
C GLY A 114 10.92 -3.03 11.99
N ASP A 115 11.64 -2.00 12.43
CA ASP A 115 11.61 -0.69 11.78
C ASP A 115 12.20 -0.72 10.37
N LEU A 116 11.80 0.24 9.55
CA LEU A 116 12.37 0.40 8.22
C LEU A 116 13.60 1.31 8.26
N VAL A 117 14.64 0.90 7.54
CA VAL A 117 15.80 1.74 7.26
C VAL A 117 15.74 2.14 5.79
N VAL A 118 15.83 3.45 5.53
CA VAL A 118 15.76 4.02 4.18
C VAL A 118 17.08 4.71 3.87
N PHE A 119 17.63 4.39 2.71
CA PHE A 119 18.90 4.91 2.22
C PHE A 119 18.70 5.77 0.99
N GLY A 120 19.52 6.80 0.85
CA GLY A 120 19.50 7.69 -0.31
C GLY A 120 20.35 8.92 -0.10
N ARG A 121 20.48 9.73 -1.15
CA ARG A 121 21.22 11.00 -1.11
C ARG A 121 20.24 12.16 -1.11
N GLY A 122 20.29 12.99 -0.07
CA GLY A 122 19.40 14.13 0.08
C GLY A 122 17.93 13.72 0.07
N ARG A 123 17.14 14.25 -0.87
CA ARG A 123 15.71 13.95 -0.99
C ARG A 123 15.39 12.78 -1.94
N ASN A 124 16.40 12.05 -2.39
CA ASN A 124 16.23 10.94 -3.32
C ASN A 124 16.47 9.59 -2.63
N PRO A 125 15.47 9.02 -1.95
CA PRO A 125 15.57 7.69 -1.38
C PRO A 125 15.65 6.65 -2.51
N SER A 126 16.61 5.74 -2.42
CA SER A 126 16.89 4.77 -3.49
C SER A 126 16.84 3.32 -3.03
N HIS A 127 16.89 3.08 -1.73
CA HIS A 127 16.89 1.73 -1.19
C HIS A 127 16.24 1.69 0.20
N ALA A 128 15.74 0.52 0.61
CA ALA A 128 15.17 0.30 1.92
C ALA A 128 15.37 -1.14 2.38
N GLY A 129 15.35 -1.34 3.69
CA GLY A 129 15.41 -2.64 4.34
C GLY A 129 14.70 -2.66 5.68
N ILE A 130 14.67 -3.82 6.32
CA ILE A 130 14.06 -4.07 7.62
C ILE A 130 15.17 -4.20 8.66
N TYR A 131 15.14 -3.35 9.68
CA TYR A 131 16.09 -3.42 10.79
C TYR A 131 15.81 -4.65 11.67
N VAL A 132 16.84 -5.43 11.96
CA VAL A 132 16.72 -6.68 12.72
C VAL A 132 17.51 -6.67 14.04
N GLY A 133 18.00 -5.51 14.44
CA GLY A 133 18.77 -5.35 15.68
C GLY A 133 20.27 -5.32 15.45
N GLU A 134 21.03 -4.90 16.47
CA GLU A 134 22.51 -4.89 16.50
C GLU A 134 23.18 -4.23 15.28
N GLY A 135 22.59 -3.13 14.79
CA GLY A 135 23.12 -2.44 13.62
C GLY A 135 22.94 -3.19 12.29
N ARG A 136 22.14 -4.25 12.25
CA ARG A 136 21.92 -5.09 11.07
C ARG A 136 20.53 -4.89 10.46
N PHE A 137 20.43 -5.10 9.16
CA PHE A 137 19.16 -5.03 8.44
C PHE A 137 19.11 -6.07 7.31
N VAL A 138 17.91 -6.51 7.00
CA VAL A 138 17.63 -7.45 5.90
C VAL A 138 17.06 -6.67 4.72
N HIS A 139 17.56 -6.93 3.53
CA HIS A 139 17.16 -6.25 2.31
C HIS A 139 17.40 -7.10 1.05
N ALA A 140 16.79 -6.68 -0.06
CA ALA A 140 17.04 -7.22 -1.39
C ALA A 140 17.80 -6.16 -2.22
N PRO A 141 19.13 -6.27 -2.38
CA PRO A 141 19.97 -5.16 -2.81
C PRO A 141 19.89 -4.79 -4.30
N SER A 142 20.02 -5.76 -5.20
CA SER A 142 20.08 -5.49 -6.65
C SER A 142 20.01 -6.76 -7.50
N THR A 143 19.84 -6.57 -8.81
CA THR A 143 19.81 -7.65 -9.81
C THR A 143 21.07 -8.54 -9.72
N GLY A 144 20.88 -9.84 -9.78
CA GLY A 144 21.93 -10.86 -9.65
C GLY A 144 22.32 -11.17 -8.21
N GLY A 145 21.72 -10.46 -7.23
CA GLY A 145 21.89 -10.75 -5.82
C GLY A 145 20.70 -11.51 -5.24
N GLU A 146 20.68 -11.58 -3.93
CA GLU A 146 19.65 -12.23 -3.13
C GLU A 146 19.29 -11.39 -1.91
N VAL A 147 18.19 -11.71 -1.24
CA VAL A 147 17.87 -11.18 0.08
C VAL A 147 19.00 -11.55 1.03
N ARG A 148 19.54 -10.54 1.71
CA ARG A 148 20.65 -10.75 2.63
C ARG A 148 20.61 -9.81 3.82
N MET A 149 21.44 -10.08 4.79
CA MET A 149 21.64 -9.23 5.96
C MET A 149 22.96 -8.47 5.84
N ASP A 150 22.90 -7.15 5.97
CA ASP A 150 24.07 -6.27 5.97
C ASP A 150 24.13 -5.44 7.26
N HIS A 151 25.29 -4.83 7.52
CA HIS A 151 25.50 -3.90 8.63
C HIS A 151 25.31 -2.45 8.18
N LEU A 152 24.58 -1.66 8.97
CA LEU A 152 24.35 -0.23 8.73
C LEU A 152 25.65 0.57 8.69
N GLU A 153 26.63 0.19 9.51
CA GLU A 153 27.94 0.85 9.62
C GLU A 153 28.94 0.37 8.58
N SER A 154 28.56 -0.54 7.69
CA SER A 154 29.46 -0.94 6.62
C SER A 154 29.81 0.24 5.71
N LYS A 155 31.03 0.25 5.16
CA LYS A 155 31.54 1.32 4.28
C LYS A 155 30.59 1.72 3.14
N TYR A 156 29.73 0.81 2.74
CA TYR A 156 28.75 1.04 1.67
C TYR A 156 27.51 1.77 2.17
N TRP A 157 26.99 1.39 3.35
CA TRP A 157 25.71 1.87 3.89
C TRP A 157 25.84 3.08 4.84
N ALA A 158 26.99 3.31 5.40
CA ALA A 158 27.27 4.40 6.37
C ALA A 158 27.40 5.80 5.74
N LYS A 159 27.00 5.98 4.46
CA LYS A 159 27.17 7.25 3.72
C LYS A 159 25.95 8.14 3.83
#